data_c3f55edef64a065baa891d17b092ef79
#
_entry.id   c3f55edef64a065baa891d17b092ef79
#
_cell.length_a   1.000
_cell.length_b   1.000
_cell.length_c   1.000
_cell.angle_alpha   90.00
_cell.angle_beta   90.00
_cell.angle_gamma   90.00
#
_symmetry.space_group_name_H-M   'P 1'
#
loop_
_entity.id
_entity.type
_entity.pdbx_description
1 polymer ?
#
loop_
_entity_poly.entity_id
_entity_poly.type
_entity_poly.pdbx_seq_one_letter_code
_entity_poly.pdbx_strand_id
1 'polypeptide(L)'
;KMSEEELSEIWRGLIEQETDLLVCTTIIESGVDVPNCNTLIIENADRLGLSQLYQLRGRVGRSNRRAFAYFTFTRGKTISDVAQKRLSAIRDFTQFGSGFKIALRDLEIRGAGNILGANQHGHMESVGYEMYVRLLSEAIAEEKGEAPPQSAEDCAVDIALDAHIPEEYIKELNQRIDIYKRIAAIRSQEDAADVIDELIDRFGEPPTAVMGLIKVATLRNMASALGITEIRQNDSALLFFPKELDLERISMATQKLQGRLTVDLMSSRPHLTAALKTGERPIELMKTVLEALRYE
;
A
#
# COMPACT_ATOMS: atom_id res chain seq x y z
N LYS A 1 5.99 -33.51 -1.87
CA LYS A 1 6.36 -32.32 -2.65
C LYS A 1 6.76 -32.86 -4.02
N MET A 2 6.09 -32.43 -5.09
CA MET A 2 6.36 -32.87 -6.46
C MET A 2 7.71 -32.33 -6.92
N SER A 3 8.37 -33.04 -7.83
CA SER A 3 9.52 -32.54 -8.59
C SER A 3 9.08 -31.52 -9.66
N GLU A 4 10.02 -30.78 -10.23
CA GLU A 4 9.73 -29.85 -11.33
C GLU A 4 9.24 -30.58 -12.59
N GLU A 5 9.77 -31.76 -12.82
CA GLU A 5 9.38 -32.61 -13.95
C GLU A 5 7.95 -33.10 -13.84
N GLU A 6 7.55 -33.63 -12.67
CA GLU A 6 6.17 -34.05 -12.38
C GLU A 6 5.19 -32.88 -12.49
N LEU A 7 5.57 -31.69 -12.00
CA LEU A 7 4.75 -30.48 -12.11
C LEU A 7 4.56 -30.08 -13.58
N SER A 8 5.61 -30.12 -14.38
CA SER A 8 5.58 -29.82 -15.82
C SER A 8 4.69 -30.78 -16.61
N GLU A 9 4.70 -32.06 -16.27
CA GLU A 9 3.81 -33.05 -16.89
C GLU A 9 2.35 -32.80 -16.60
N ILE A 10 2.01 -32.48 -15.35
CA ILE A 10 0.64 -32.13 -14.95
C ILE A 10 0.14 -30.90 -15.71
N TRP A 11 0.99 -29.86 -15.83
CA TRP A 11 0.64 -28.67 -16.59
C TRP A 11 0.44 -28.96 -18.07
N ARG A 12 1.32 -29.78 -18.67
CA ARG A 12 1.18 -30.18 -20.06
C ARG A 12 -0.14 -30.91 -20.30
N GLY A 13 -0.49 -31.89 -19.46
CA GLY A 13 -1.75 -32.61 -19.55
C GLY A 13 -2.98 -31.70 -19.47
N LEU A 14 -2.95 -30.64 -18.64
CA LEU A 14 -4.02 -29.65 -18.56
C LEU A 14 -4.11 -28.78 -19.83
N ILE A 15 -2.97 -28.35 -20.38
CA ILE A 15 -2.89 -27.52 -21.59
C ILE A 15 -3.32 -28.35 -22.83
N GLU A 16 -2.91 -29.58 -22.92
CA GLU A 16 -3.22 -30.51 -24.02
C GLU A 16 -4.63 -31.14 -23.91
N GLN A 17 -5.40 -30.75 -22.85
CA GLN A 17 -6.77 -31.23 -22.61
C GLN A 17 -6.86 -32.74 -22.30
N GLU A 18 -5.77 -33.34 -21.83
CA GLU A 18 -5.78 -34.70 -21.31
C GLU A 18 -6.35 -34.78 -19.89
N THR A 19 -6.34 -33.64 -19.19
CA THR A 19 -6.87 -33.49 -17.84
C THR A 19 -7.97 -32.43 -17.82
N ASP A 20 -9.16 -32.79 -17.34
CA ASP A 20 -10.34 -31.91 -17.27
C ASP A 20 -10.38 -31.06 -16.01
N LEU A 21 -9.78 -31.52 -14.92
CA LEU A 21 -9.80 -30.87 -13.62
C LEU A 21 -8.43 -30.92 -12.94
N LEU A 22 -7.95 -29.77 -12.52
CA LEU A 22 -6.75 -29.65 -11.71
C LEU A 22 -7.09 -29.13 -10.30
N VAL A 23 -6.65 -29.88 -9.28
CA VAL A 23 -6.69 -29.44 -7.88
C VAL A 23 -5.29 -29.03 -7.46
N CYS A 24 -5.12 -27.79 -7.06
CA CYS A 24 -3.82 -27.23 -6.67
C CYS A 24 -3.97 -26.22 -5.52
N THR A 25 -2.83 -25.81 -4.98
CA THR A 25 -2.75 -24.68 -4.05
C THR A 25 -2.67 -23.36 -4.83
N THR A 26 -2.37 -22.25 -4.16
CA THR A 26 -2.19 -20.92 -4.76
C THR A 26 -0.98 -20.83 -5.71
N ILE A 27 -0.29 -21.93 -6.00
CA ILE A 27 0.86 -22.00 -6.94
C ILE A 27 0.50 -21.45 -8.34
N ILE A 28 -0.77 -21.48 -8.72
CA ILE A 28 -1.27 -20.91 -9.99
C ILE A 28 -1.29 -19.38 -10.00
N GLU A 29 -1.01 -18.72 -8.88
CA GLU A 29 -0.99 -17.25 -8.76
C GLU A 29 0.10 -16.63 -9.65
N SER A 30 1.20 -17.32 -9.92
CA SER A 30 2.31 -16.81 -10.71
C SER A 30 2.68 -17.71 -11.89
N GLY A 31 2.96 -17.10 -13.05
CA GLY A 31 3.70 -17.70 -14.16
C GLY A 31 2.98 -18.69 -15.07
N VAL A 32 1.72 -19.04 -14.81
CA VAL A 32 1.01 -20.06 -15.58
C VAL A 32 -0.05 -19.45 -16.49
N ASP A 33 -0.01 -19.78 -17.77
CA ASP A 33 -1.05 -19.44 -18.75
C ASP A 33 -1.78 -20.70 -19.23
N VAL A 34 -3.08 -20.79 -18.93
CA VAL A 34 -3.95 -21.92 -19.35
C VAL A 34 -5.15 -21.37 -20.10
N PRO A 35 -5.03 -21.11 -21.41
CA PRO A 35 -6.10 -20.50 -22.20
C PRO A 35 -7.38 -21.33 -22.23
N ASN A 36 -7.29 -22.65 -22.07
CA ASN A 36 -8.41 -23.57 -22.11
C ASN A 36 -9.19 -23.64 -20.79
N CYS A 37 -8.64 -23.13 -19.70
CA CYS A 37 -9.33 -23.13 -18.42
C CYS A 37 -10.40 -22.04 -18.39
N ASN A 38 -11.67 -22.44 -18.31
CA ASN A 38 -12.80 -21.53 -18.29
C ASN A 38 -13.48 -21.42 -16.92
N THR A 39 -13.14 -22.26 -15.98
CA THR A 39 -13.76 -22.29 -14.65
C THR A 39 -12.70 -22.36 -13.56
N LEU A 40 -12.80 -21.46 -12.59
CA LEU A 40 -11.95 -21.42 -11.41
C LEU A 40 -12.82 -21.49 -10.15
N ILE A 41 -12.46 -22.38 -9.23
CA ILE A 41 -13.12 -22.51 -7.93
C ILE A 41 -12.06 -22.26 -6.85
N ILE A 42 -12.29 -21.26 -6.02
CA ILE A 42 -11.36 -20.89 -4.92
C ILE A 42 -12.06 -21.20 -3.60
N GLU A 43 -11.50 -22.15 -2.87
CA GLU A 43 -11.99 -22.49 -1.53
C GLU A 43 -11.44 -21.56 -0.46
N ASN A 44 -12.27 -21.28 0.56
CA ASN A 44 -11.92 -20.38 1.69
C ASN A 44 -11.42 -19.01 1.21
N ALA A 45 -12.07 -18.44 0.21
CA ALA A 45 -11.72 -17.14 -0.37
C ALA A 45 -11.75 -15.98 0.65
N ASP A 46 -12.50 -16.14 1.75
CA ASP A 46 -12.54 -15.22 2.88
C ASP A 46 -11.18 -15.02 3.59
N ARG A 47 -10.23 -15.94 3.38
CA ARG A 47 -8.89 -15.89 3.97
C ARG A 47 -7.84 -15.26 3.07
N LEU A 48 -8.15 -15.05 1.79
CA LEU A 48 -7.22 -14.52 0.81
C LEU A 48 -7.25 -12.99 0.76
N GLY A 49 -6.11 -12.40 0.41
CA GLY A 49 -5.98 -10.98 0.15
C GLY A 49 -6.70 -10.57 -1.16
N LEU A 50 -7.10 -9.31 -1.28
CA LEU A 50 -7.82 -8.83 -2.47
C LEU A 50 -6.95 -8.95 -3.73
N SER A 51 -5.66 -8.65 -3.64
CA SER A 51 -4.69 -8.81 -4.73
C SER A 51 -4.57 -10.26 -5.19
N GLN A 52 -4.52 -11.23 -4.25
CA GLN A 52 -4.48 -12.65 -4.58
C GLN A 52 -5.76 -13.11 -5.30
N LEU A 53 -6.91 -12.71 -4.77
CA LEU A 53 -8.21 -13.00 -5.40
C LEU A 53 -8.28 -12.46 -6.83
N TYR A 54 -7.73 -11.26 -7.07
CA TYR A 54 -7.68 -10.64 -8.39
C TYR A 54 -6.72 -11.38 -9.33
N GLN A 55 -5.54 -11.75 -8.86
CA GLN A 55 -4.56 -12.50 -9.66
C GLN A 55 -5.08 -13.88 -10.03
N LEU A 56 -5.68 -14.60 -9.08
CA LEU A 56 -6.30 -15.90 -9.32
C LEU A 56 -7.46 -15.79 -10.33
N ARG A 57 -8.35 -14.79 -10.18
CA ARG A 57 -9.40 -14.54 -11.16
C ARG A 57 -8.85 -14.29 -12.57
N GLY A 58 -7.71 -13.61 -12.67
CA GLY A 58 -7.05 -13.32 -13.93
C GLY A 58 -6.46 -14.56 -14.63
N ARG A 59 -6.53 -15.74 -14.01
CA ARG A 59 -6.08 -17.02 -14.62
C ARG A 59 -7.11 -17.64 -15.55
N VAL A 60 -8.38 -17.23 -15.48
CA VAL A 60 -9.45 -17.65 -16.38
C VAL A 60 -9.93 -16.50 -17.26
N GLY A 61 -10.54 -16.83 -18.40
CA GLY A 61 -11.07 -15.83 -19.34
C GLY A 61 -10.02 -15.28 -20.33
N ARG A 62 -8.98 -16.04 -20.63
CA ARG A 62 -7.94 -15.70 -21.61
C ARG A 62 -8.23 -16.23 -23.00
N SER A 63 -9.42 -16.73 -23.27
CA SER A 63 -9.90 -17.20 -24.57
C SER A 63 -11.22 -16.54 -24.92
N ASN A 64 -11.72 -16.80 -26.12
CA ASN A 64 -13.04 -16.33 -26.59
C ASN A 64 -14.23 -17.01 -25.89
N ARG A 65 -14.00 -17.92 -24.95
CA ARG A 65 -15.03 -18.61 -24.20
C ARG A 65 -15.38 -17.84 -22.93
N ARG A 66 -16.66 -17.87 -22.56
CA ARG A 66 -17.11 -17.30 -21.29
C ARG A 66 -16.46 -18.04 -20.12
N ALA A 67 -15.91 -17.30 -19.17
CA ALA A 67 -15.24 -17.84 -18.01
C ALA A 67 -15.99 -17.52 -16.72
N PHE A 68 -15.81 -18.39 -15.72
CA PHE A 68 -16.46 -18.31 -14.43
C PHE A 68 -15.42 -18.46 -13.31
N ALA A 69 -15.50 -17.61 -12.29
CA ALA A 69 -14.71 -17.73 -11.08
C ALA A 69 -15.65 -17.79 -9.86
N TYR A 70 -15.59 -18.87 -9.11
CA TYR A 70 -16.38 -19.11 -7.92
C TYR A 70 -15.52 -18.92 -6.68
N PHE A 71 -15.89 -17.98 -5.82
CA PHE A 71 -15.25 -17.70 -4.55
C PHE A 71 -16.12 -18.30 -3.44
N THR A 72 -15.67 -19.40 -2.84
CA THR A 72 -16.43 -20.12 -1.82
C THR A 72 -15.88 -19.86 -0.41
N PHE A 73 -16.75 -20.01 0.57
CA PHE A 73 -16.43 -19.93 1.99
C PHE A 73 -17.27 -20.94 2.78
N THR A 74 -16.80 -21.28 3.98
CA THR A 74 -17.47 -22.31 4.80
C THR A 74 -18.87 -21.86 5.22
N ARG A 75 -19.87 -22.67 4.92
CA ARG A 75 -21.27 -22.42 5.28
C ARG A 75 -21.42 -22.33 6.81
N GLY A 76 -22.17 -21.31 7.28
CA GLY A 76 -22.41 -21.09 8.71
C GLY A 76 -21.30 -20.36 9.46
N LYS A 77 -20.19 -20.02 8.79
CA LYS A 77 -19.13 -19.18 9.36
C LYS A 77 -19.46 -17.71 9.15
N THR A 78 -19.39 -16.91 10.20
CA THR A 78 -19.46 -15.44 10.07
C THR A 78 -18.21 -14.93 9.34
N ILE A 79 -18.41 -14.28 8.22
CA ILE A 79 -17.33 -13.66 7.46
C ILE A 79 -17.04 -12.30 8.11
N SER A 80 -15.76 -11.95 8.28
CA SER A 80 -15.39 -10.62 8.79
C SER A 80 -15.79 -9.52 7.79
N ASP A 81 -16.10 -8.32 8.29
CA ASP A 81 -16.45 -7.17 7.44
C ASP A 81 -15.40 -6.89 6.36
N VAL A 82 -14.11 -7.04 6.71
CA VAL A 82 -12.98 -6.89 5.79
C VAL A 82 -13.05 -7.93 4.67
N ALA A 83 -13.28 -9.20 4.99
CA ALA A 83 -13.38 -10.26 3.99
C ALA A 83 -14.61 -10.06 3.09
N GLN A 84 -15.74 -9.62 3.65
CA GLN A 84 -16.95 -9.29 2.88
C GLN A 84 -16.69 -8.12 1.90
N LYS A 85 -16.03 -7.06 2.34
CA LYS A 85 -15.65 -5.93 1.48
C LYS A 85 -14.74 -6.37 0.33
N ARG A 86 -13.75 -7.26 0.60
CA ARG A 86 -12.85 -7.82 -0.43
C ARG A 86 -13.62 -8.65 -1.47
N LEU A 87 -14.49 -9.55 -1.03
CA LEU A 87 -15.29 -10.38 -1.93
C LEU A 87 -16.25 -9.54 -2.77
N SER A 88 -16.86 -8.50 -2.19
CA SER A 88 -17.69 -7.55 -2.93
C SER A 88 -16.86 -6.80 -3.99
N ALA A 89 -15.69 -6.32 -3.66
CA ALA A 89 -14.81 -5.63 -4.61
C ALA A 89 -14.45 -6.52 -5.82
N ILE A 90 -14.12 -7.80 -5.60
CA ILE A 90 -13.85 -8.76 -6.70
C ILE A 90 -15.08 -8.97 -7.59
N ARG A 91 -16.26 -9.00 -7.01
CA ARG A 91 -17.52 -9.14 -7.76
C ARG A 91 -17.84 -7.90 -8.59
N ASP A 92 -17.62 -6.72 -8.02
CA ASP A 92 -18.05 -5.45 -8.61
C ASP A 92 -17.07 -4.97 -9.71
N PHE A 93 -15.78 -5.27 -9.58
CA PHE A 93 -14.75 -4.89 -10.57
C PHE A 93 -14.47 -6.03 -11.57
N THR A 94 -15.42 -6.32 -12.45
CA THR A 94 -15.30 -7.41 -13.44
C THR A 94 -14.64 -7.03 -14.75
N GLN A 95 -14.44 -5.73 -15.02
CA GLN A 95 -13.89 -5.26 -16.30
C GLN A 95 -12.38 -5.53 -16.39
N PHE A 96 -11.90 -5.78 -17.63
CA PHE A 96 -10.47 -5.83 -17.92
C PHE A 96 -9.81 -4.49 -17.54
N GLY A 97 -8.57 -4.55 -17.00
CA GLY A 97 -7.86 -3.36 -16.56
C GLY A 97 -8.29 -2.82 -15.19
N SER A 98 -9.16 -3.53 -14.46
CA SER A 98 -9.59 -3.13 -13.10
C SER A 98 -8.51 -3.26 -12.03
N GLY A 99 -7.30 -3.70 -12.36
CA GLY A 99 -6.22 -3.93 -11.39
C GLY A 99 -5.94 -2.73 -10.49
N PHE A 100 -5.94 -1.54 -11.08
CA PHE A 100 -5.79 -0.29 -10.34
C PHE A 100 -6.93 -0.05 -9.34
N LYS A 101 -8.19 -0.21 -9.77
CA LYS A 101 -9.37 -0.03 -8.92
C LYS A 101 -9.38 -1.03 -7.77
N ILE A 102 -8.93 -2.26 -8.04
CA ILE A 102 -8.78 -3.32 -7.03
C ILE A 102 -7.71 -2.96 -6.01
N ALA A 103 -6.55 -2.48 -6.45
CA ALA A 103 -5.47 -2.09 -5.55
C ALA A 103 -5.87 -0.89 -4.67
N LEU A 104 -6.55 0.10 -5.24
CA LEU A 104 -7.09 1.22 -4.47
C LEU A 104 -8.14 0.76 -3.46
N ARG A 105 -9.03 -0.17 -3.86
CA ARG A 105 -10.04 -0.72 -2.96
C ARG A 105 -9.42 -1.56 -1.83
N ASP A 106 -8.33 -2.27 -2.11
CA ASP A 106 -7.57 -3.00 -1.07
C ASP A 106 -6.95 -2.00 -0.06
N LEU A 107 -6.41 -0.88 -0.55
CA LEU A 107 -5.92 0.22 0.26
C LEU A 107 -7.02 0.77 1.18
N GLU A 108 -8.18 1.07 0.64
CA GLU A 108 -9.32 1.59 1.40
C GLU A 108 -9.83 0.59 2.46
N ILE A 109 -9.89 -0.69 2.13
CA ILE A 109 -10.35 -1.76 3.03
C ILE A 109 -9.38 -1.95 4.20
N ARG A 110 -8.07 -1.84 3.95
CA ARG A 110 -7.03 -1.97 4.98
C ARG A 110 -6.87 -0.70 5.82
N GLY A 111 -7.29 0.47 5.29
CA GLY A 111 -6.90 1.78 5.80
C GLY A 111 -5.44 2.10 5.45
N ALA A 112 -5.11 3.36 5.15
CA ALA A 112 -3.76 3.74 4.75
C ALA A 112 -2.71 3.53 5.86
N GLY A 113 -3.12 3.46 7.13
CA GLY A 113 -2.25 3.15 8.27
C GLY A 113 -1.91 1.66 8.43
N ASN A 114 -2.67 0.76 7.80
CA ASN A 114 -2.48 -0.69 7.93
C ASN A 114 -1.72 -1.29 6.73
N ILE A 115 -1.36 -0.49 5.74
CA ILE A 115 -0.46 -0.87 4.63
C ILE A 115 0.96 -1.04 5.16
N LEU A 116 1.22 -0.52 6.31
CA LEU A 116 2.50 -0.33 6.96
C LEU A 116 2.70 -1.20 8.21
N GLY A 117 1.75 -2.06 8.57
CA GLY A 117 1.80 -2.93 9.77
C GLY A 117 2.52 -4.25 9.50
N ALA A 118 3.66 -4.44 10.17
CA ALA A 118 4.46 -5.65 10.21
C ALA A 118 3.67 -6.83 10.80
N ASN A 119 3.00 -7.61 9.98
CA ASN A 119 2.69 -9.03 10.26
C ASN A 119 1.97 -9.66 9.07
N GLN A 120 2.67 -9.87 7.94
CA GLN A 120 2.35 -10.98 7.04
C GLN A 120 3.54 -11.29 6.12
N HIS A 121 3.93 -12.55 6.10
CA HIS A 121 4.99 -13.11 5.28
C HIS A 121 4.54 -13.26 3.83
N GLY A 122 5.07 -12.41 2.94
CA GLY A 122 4.82 -12.50 1.50
C GLY A 122 5.45 -11.34 0.73
N HIS A 123 6.41 -11.62 -0.12
CA HIS A 123 7.28 -10.68 -0.84
C HIS A 123 6.62 -9.63 -1.77
N MET A 124 5.29 -9.49 -1.80
CA MET A 124 4.57 -8.47 -2.58
C MET A 124 3.79 -7.43 -1.75
N GLU A 125 3.84 -7.50 -0.42
CA GLU A 125 3.04 -6.64 0.45
C GLU A 125 3.73 -5.36 0.92
N SER A 126 5.00 -5.15 0.57
CA SER A 126 5.76 -3.96 0.97
C SER A 126 5.89 -2.88 -0.09
N VAL A 127 5.11 -2.93 -1.15
CA VAL A 127 5.01 -1.79 -2.07
C VAL A 127 4.01 -0.81 -1.46
N GLY A 128 4.51 0.08 -0.61
CA GLY A 128 3.70 1.10 0.04
C GLY A 128 2.92 1.94 -0.99
N TYR A 129 1.85 2.57 -0.55
CA TYR A 129 1.01 3.49 -1.35
C TYR A 129 1.85 4.42 -2.25
N GLU A 130 2.97 4.92 -1.73
CA GLU A 130 3.88 5.81 -2.46
C GLU A 130 4.56 5.15 -3.65
N MET A 131 5.07 3.94 -3.48
CA MET A 131 5.65 3.17 -4.58
C MET A 131 4.59 2.88 -5.66
N TYR A 132 3.37 2.57 -5.23
CA TYR A 132 2.27 2.30 -6.13
C TYR A 132 1.85 3.55 -6.92
N VAL A 133 1.66 4.71 -6.25
CA VAL A 133 1.36 6.00 -6.92
C VAL A 133 2.51 6.41 -7.83
N ARG A 134 3.76 6.16 -7.44
CA ARG A 134 4.94 6.43 -8.27
C ARG A 134 4.96 5.54 -9.51
N LEU A 135 4.84 4.23 -9.37
CA LEU A 135 4.80 3.30 -10.51
C LEU A 135 3.64 3.60 -11.47
N LEU A 136 2.49 4.01 -10.93
CA LEU A 136 1.37 4.44 -11.74
C LEU A 136 1.65 5.74 -12.48
N SER A 137 2.26 6.73 -11.81
CA SER A 137 2.63 8.01 -12.44
C SER A 137 3.69 7.80 -13.51
N GLU A 138 4.66 6.92 -13.28
CA GLU A 138 5.66 6.50 -14.25
C GLU A 138 5.00 5.80 -15.46
N ALA A 139 4.10 4.85 -15.23
CA ALA A 139 3.38 4.14 -16.29
C ALA A 139 2.46 5.07 -17.11
N ILE A 140 1.80 6.03 -16.47
CA ILE A 140 0.97 7.03 -17.18
C ILE A 140 1.84 7.99 -18.00
N ALA A 141 2.97 8.42 -17.48
CA ALA A 141 3.92 9.28 -18.18
C ALA A 141 4.49 8.55 -19.40
N GLU A 142 4.85 7.28 -19.26
CA GLU A 142 5.33 6.42 -20.34
C GLU A 142 4.26 6.24 -21.44
N GLU A 143 3.01 6.01 -21.08
CA GLU A 143 1.89 5.88 -22.03
C GLU A 143 1.58 7.21 -22.75
N LYS A 144 1.81 8.35 -22.10
CA LYS A 144 1.66 9.69 -22.70
C LYS A 144 2.90 10.16 -23.48
N GLY A 145 4.02 9.42 -23.44
CA GLY A 145 5.30 9.84 -24.02
C GLY A 145 5.95 11.02 -23.30
N GLU A 146 5.57 11.27 -22.05
CA GLU A 146 6.16 12.30 -21.19
C GLU A 146 7.35 11.67 -20.42
N ALA A 147 8.40 12.47 -20.18
CA ALA A 147 9.49 12.00 -19.33
C ALA A 147 8.96 11.69 -17.91
N PRO A 148 9.33 10.55 -17.31
CA PRO A 148 8.90 10.25 -15.95
C PRO A 148 9.35 11.39 -15.02
N PRO A 149 8.48 11.83 -14.09
CA PRO A 149 8.85 12.87 -13.15
C PRO A 149 10.10 12.41 -12.38
N GLN A 150 11.18 13.18 -12.47
CA GLN A 150 12.40 12.92 -11.69
C GLN A 150 12.00 12.96 -10.21
N SER A 151 11.83 11.80 -9.59
CA SER A 151 11.61 11.70 -8.17
C SER A 151 12.90 12.10 -7.47
N ALA A 152 12.91 13.26 -6.80
CA ALA A 152 13.74 13.39 -5.62
C ALA A 152 13.47 12.14 -4.77
N GLU A 153 14.52 11.51 -4.21
CA GLU A 153 14.37 10.31 -3.38
C GLU A 153 13.43 10.62 -2.20
N ASP A 154 12.16 10.32 -2.39
CA ASP A 154 11.12 10.60 -1.39
C ASP A 154 11.34 9.70 -0.18
N CYS A 155 11.17 10.24 1.03
CA CYS A 155 11.25 9.48 2.27
C CYS A 155 10.11 8.46 2.33
N ALA A 156 10.42 7.18 2.54
CA ALA A 156 9.41 6.15 2.81
C ALA A 156 8.90 6.28 4.26
N VAL A 157 7.59 6.34 4.46
CA VAL A 157 6.97 6.49 5.79
C VAL A 157 6.11 5.28 6.11
N ASP A 158 6.51 4.55 7.14
CA ASP A 158 5.85 3.33 7.64
C ASP A 158 5.42 3.53 9.10
N ILE A 159 4.24 4.11 9.31
CA ILE A 159 3.66 4.36 10.63
C ILE A 159 2.20 3.91 10.70
N ALA A 160 1.77 3.43 11.86
CA ALA A 160 0.36 3.07 12.10
C ALA A 160 -0.51 4.33 12.14
N LEU A 161 -1.26 4.57 11.07
CA LEU A 161 -2.17 5.70 10.95
C LEU A 161 -3.42 5.30 10.17
N ASP A 162 -4.59 5.61 10.72
CA ASP A 162 -5.84 5.54 9.97
C ASP A 162 -5.97 6.78 9.08
N ALA A 163 -5.49 6.65 7.84
CA ALA A 163 -5.45 7.73 6.86
C ALA A 163 -5.92 7.21 5.50
N HIS A 164 -7.13 7.59 5.11
CA HIS A 164 -7.77 7.20 3.84
C HIS A 164 -8.84 8.23 3.47
N ILE A 165 -9.32 8.21 2.23
CA ILE A 165 -10.45 9.01 1.80
C ILE A 165 -11.72 8.14 1.90
N PRO A 166 -12.61 8.39 2.89
CA PRO A 166 -13.83 7.61 3.06
C PRO A 166 -14.75 7.71 1.84
N GLU A 167 -15.44 6.61 1.52
CA GLU A 167 -16.41 6.58 0.42
C GLU A 167 -17.63 7.48 0.68
N GLU A 168 -17.95 7.67 1.95
CA GLU A 168 -19.01 8.57 2.38
C GLU A 168 -18.65 10.04 2.13
N TYR A 169 -17.36 10.40 2.16
CA TYR A 169 -16.86 11.74 1.90
C TYR A 169 -16.76 12.03 0.40
N ILE A 170 -16.12 11.14 -0.37
CA ILE A 170 -16.04 11.26 -1.84
C ILE A 170 -16.57 9.96 -2.45
N LYS A 171 -17.79 9.98 -2.98
CA LYS A 171 -18.47 8.77 -3.51
C LYS A 171 -17.84 8.24 -4.78
N GLU A 172 -17.43 9.14 -5.68
CA GLU A 172 -16.92 8.78 -6.99
C GLU A 172 -15.45 8.31 -6.91
N LEU A 173 -15.19 7.06 -7.32
CA LEU A 173 -13.87 6.46 -7.26
C LEU A 173 -12.81 7.28 -8.02
N ASN A 174 -13.14 7.78 -9.21
CA ASN A 174 -12.20 8.56 -10.01
C ASN A 174 -11.80 9.87 -9.31
N GLN A 175 -12.75 10.52 -8.63
CA GLN A 175 -12.48 11.72 -7.84
C GLN A 175 -11.57 11.41 -6.64
N ARG A 176 -11.80 10.27 -5.94
CA ARG A 176 -10.89 9.83 -4.88
C ARG A 176 -9.47 9.62 -5.38
N ILE A 177 -9.31 8.98 -6.55
CA ILE A 177 -8.02 8.78 -7.19
C ILE A 177 -7.32 10.11 -7.46
N ASP A 178 -8.05 11.07 -8.02
CA ASP A 178 -7.47 12.38 -8.34
C ASP A 178 -7.03 13.13 -7.08
N ILE A 179 -7.81 13.06 -6.00
CA ILE A 179 -7.42 13.64 -4.71
C ILE A 179 -6.23 12.91 -4.09
N TYR A 180 -6.15 11.57 -4.17
CA TYR A 180 -4.95 10.84 -3.72
C TYR A 180 -3.69 11.28 -4.47
N LYS A 181 -3.77 11.48 -5.80
CA LYS A 181 -2.65 12.00 -6.61
C LYS A 181 -2.24 13.40 -6.18
N ARG A 182 -3.22 14.30 -5.94
CA ARG A 182 -2.94 15.67 -5.47
C ARG A 182 -2.28 15.67 -4.09
N ILE A 183 -2.76 14.85 -3.15
CA ILE A 183 -2.13 14.70 -1.83
C ILE A 183 -0.70 14.14 -1.98
N ALA A 184 -0.48 13.16 -2.83
CA ALA A 184 0.85 12.61 -3.09
C ALA A 184 1.81 13.64 -3.73
N ALA A 185 1.27 14.59 -4.48
CA ALA A 185 2.04 15.65 -5.14
C ALA A 185 2.39 16.85 -4.22
N ILE A 186 1.89 16.92 -2.99
CA ILE A 186 2.21 17.96 -2.03
C ILE A 186 3.72 18.02 -1.81
N ARG A 187 4.33 19.19 -1.98
CA ARG A 187 5.76 19.46 -1.73
C ARG A 187 5.99 20.57 -0.72
N SER A 188 4.99 21.41 -0.46
CA SER A 188 5.07 22.55 0.43
C SER A 188 3.86 22.63 1.37
N GLN A 189 3.90 23.52 2.35
CA GLN A 189 2.73 23.84 3.18
C GLN A 189 1.65 24.58 2.37
N GLU A 190 2.06 25.33 1.35
CA GLU A 190 1.16 26.05 0.45
C GLU A 190 0.35 25.07 -0.39
N ASP A 191 1.03 24.05 -1.00
CA ASP A 191 0.34 22.97 -1.71
C ASP A 191 -0.67 22.23 -0.81
N ALA A 192 -0.31 22.02 0.46
CA ALA A 192 -1.21 21.37 1.42
C ALA A 192 -2.45 22.22 1.72
N ALA A 193 -2.28 23.54 1.83
CA ALA A 193 -3.39 24.48 2.01
C ALA A 193 -4.30 24.49 0.78
N ASP A 194 -3.75 24.56 -0.42
CA ASP A 194 -4.50 24.53 -1.67
C ASP A 194 -5.34 23.25 -1.82
N VAL A 195 -4.78 22.09 -1.43
CA VAL A 195 -5.51 20.83 -1.45
C VAL A 195 -6.64 20.83 -0.42
N ILE A 196 -6.43 21.39 0.76
CA ILE A 196 -7.47 21.51 1.79
C ILE A 196 -8.60 22.44 1.31
N ASP A 197 -8.27 23.58 0.73
CA ASP A 197 -9.25 24.55 0.23
C ASP A 197 -10.09 23.95 -0.91
N GLU A 198 -9.45 23.20 -1.83
CA GLU A 198 -10.16 22.47 -2.87
C GLU A 198 -11.10 21.40 -2.29
N LEU A 199 -10.65 20.66 -1.27
CA LEU A 199 -11.49 19.65 -0.63
C LEU A 199 -12.71 20.27 0.03
N ILE A 200 -12.54 21.39 0.73
CA ILE A 200 -13.63 22.14 1.39
C ILE A 200 -14.62 22.63 0.33
N ASP A 201 -14.14 23.22 -0.75
CA ASP A 201 -14.98 23.79 -1.81
C ASP A 201 -15.81 22.72 -2.55
N ARG A 202 -15.22 21.56 -2.81
CA ARG A 202 -15.86 20.51 -3.63
C ARG A 202 -16.65 19.47 -2.83
N PHE A 203 -16.20 19.16 -1.61
CA PHE A 203 -16.71 18.02 -0.85
C PHE A 203 -17.10 18.36 0.59
N GLY A 204 -16.87 19.60 1.04
CA GLY A 204 -17.05 20.02 2.41
C GLY A 204 -15.86 19.71 3.31
N GLU A 205 -16.00 19.90 4.62
CA GLU A 205 -14.93 19.72 5.61
C GLU A 205 -14.28 18.33 5.53
N PRO A 206 -12.95 18.25 5.35
CA PRO A 206 -12.25 16.98 5.27
C PRO A 206 -12.31 16.22 6.61
N PRO A 207 -12.67 14.93 6.62
CA PRO A 207 -12.63 14.11 7.80
C PRO A 207 -11.19 13.91 8.31
N THR A 208 -11.05 13.54 9.59
CA THR A 208 -9.76 13.35 10.26
C THR A 208 -8.82 12.39 9.50
N ALA A 209 -9.36 11.36 8.87
CA ALA A 209 -8.59 10.41 8.07
C ALA A 209 -7.94 11.08 6.84
N VAL A 210 -8.65 11.99 6.16
CA VAL A 210 -8.13 12.75 5.02
C VAL A 210 -7.07 13.76 5.47
N MET A 211 -7.32 14.46 6.58
CA MET A 211 -6.32 15.36 7.18
C MET A 211 -5.06 14.61 7.61
N GLY A 212 -5.20 13.36 8.05
CA GLY A 212 -4.08 12.46 8.32
C GLY A 212 -3.20 12.21 7.08
N LEU A 213 -3.80 11.95 5.91
CA LEU A 213 -3.07 11.79 4.64
C LEU A 213 -2.26 13.04 4.28
N ILE A 214 -2.90 14.22 4.33
CA ILE A 214 -2.25 15.50 4.01
C ILE A 214 -1.07 15.76 4.96
N LYS A 215 -1.27 15.49 6.26
CA LYS A 215 -0.23 15.64 7.27
C LYS A 215 0.96 14.71 7.03
N VAL A 216 0.72 13.44 6.68
CA VAL A 216 1.79 12.50 6.33
C VAL A 216 2.56 12.98 5.10
N ALA A 217 1.87 13.42 4.04
CA ALA A 217 2.51 13.93 2.83
C ALA A 217 3.43 15.13 3.14
N THR A 218 2.96 16.07 3.97
CA THR A 218 3.74 17.24 4.39
C THR A 218 4.98 16.83 5.22
N LEU A 219 4.81 15.93 6.18
CA LEU A 219 5.91 15.46 7.04
C LEU A 219 6.92 14.61 6.27
N ARG A 220 6.49 13.81 5.28
CA ARG A 220 7.36 13.09 4.37
C ARG A 220 8.30 14.02 3.62
N ASN A 221 7.77 15.12 3.08
CA ASN A 221 8.60 16.10 2.37
C ASN A 221 9.59 16.80 3.31
N MET A 222 9.17 17.10 4.54
CA MET A 222 10.08 17.62 5.56
C MET A 222 11.20 16.62 5.87
N ALA A 223 10.89 15.34 5.99
CA ALA A 223 11.86 14.27 6.22
C ALA A 223 12.85 14.15 5.06
N SER A 224 12.36 14.14 3.81
CA SER A 224 13.18 14.15 2.59
C SER A 224 14.13 15.33 2.55
N ALA A 225 13.65 16.54 2.86
CA ALA A 225 14.47 17.75 2.91
C ALA A 225 15.57 17.68 4.00
N LEU A 226 15.36 16.90 5.06
CA LEU A 226 16.33 16.62 6.10
C LEU A 226 17.27 15.45 5.78
N GLY A 227 17.18 14.87 4.58
CA GLY A 227 17.99 13.73 4.16
C GLY A 227 17.58 12.39 4.79
N ILE A 228 16.37 12.29 5.34
CA ILE A 228 15.82 11.04 5.88
C ILE A 228 15.18 10.26 4.73
N THR A 229 15.62 9.02 4.52
CA THR A 229 15.17 8.14 3.43
C THR A 229 14.02 7.24 3.84
N GLU A 230 13.90 6.95 5.13
CA GLU A 230 12.87 6.04 5.64
C GLU A 230 12.52 6.40 7.09
N ILE A 231 11.23 6.33 7.42
CA ILE A 231 10.72 6.41 8.78
C ILE A 231 9.88 5.16 9.00
N ARG A 232 10.21 4.37 10.03
CA ARG A 232 9.51 3.13 10.34
C ARG A 232 9.04 3.15 11.79
N GLN A 233 7.84 2.65 12.02
CA GLN A 233 7.35 2.39 13.37
C GLN A 233 7.62 0.95 13.78
N ASN A 234 8.07 0.76 15.01
CA ASN A 234 7.99 -0.51 15.72
C ASN A 234 6.99 -0.39 16.89
N ASP A 235 6.84 -1.44 17.70
CA ASP A 235 5.85 -1.49 18.79
C ASP A 235 5.96 -0.32 19.79
N SER A 236 7.14 0.26 19.98
CA SER A 236 7.42 1.22 21.04
C SER A 236 8.13 2.51 20.60
N ALA A 237 8.49 2.65 19.31
CA ALA A 237 9.30 3.76 18.84
C ALA A 237 9.11 4.05 17.35
N LEU A 238 9.53 5.25 16.93
CA LEU A 238 9.78 5.56 15.53
C LEU A 238 11.29 5.52 15.25
N LEU A 239 11.64 4.87 14.14
CA LEU A 239 13.00 4.73 13.63
C LEU A 239 13.14 5.63 12.40
N PHE A 240 14.17 6.49 12.38
CA PHE A 240 14.46 7.41 11.30
C PHE A 240 15.80 7.04 10.66
N PHE A 241 15.83 6.77 9.37
CA PHE A 241 17.01 6.35 8.63
C PHE A 241 17.52 7.50 7.75
N PRO A 242 18.48 8.29 8.22
CA PRO A 242 19.09 9.35 7.42
C PRO A 242 20.09 8.78 6.40
N LYS A 243 20.28 9.46 5.26
CA LYS A 243 21.35 9.16 4.30
C LYS A 243 22.73 9.32 4.92
N GLU A 244 22.89 10.40 5.67
CA GLU A 244 24.13 10.77 6.36
C GLU A 244 23.80 11.17 7.79
N LEU A 245 24.66 10.78 8.72
CA LEU A 245 24.53 11.13 10.14
C LEU A 245 25.21 12.48 10.41
N ASP A 246 24.42 13.52 10.52
CA ASP A 246 24.88 14.84 11.01
C ASP A 246 24.81 14.81 12.56
N LEU A 247 25.96 14.48 13.17
CA LEU A 247 26.03 14.31 14.63
C LEU A 247 25.77 15.61 15.40
N GLU A 248 26.09 16.77 14.82
CA GLU A 248 25.86 18.08 15.44
C GLU A 248 24.33 18.34 15.49
N ARG A 249 23.67 18.22 14.37
CA ARG A 249 22.20 18.31 14.27
C ARG A 249 21.48 17.35 15.19
N ILE A 250 21.92 16.09 15.21
CA ILE A 250 21.32 15.05 16.05
C ILE A 250 21.52 15.37 17.53
N SER A 251 22.71 15.85 17.94
CA SER A 251 22.98 16.24 19.32
C SER A 251 22.06 17.37 19.79
N MET A 252 21.86 18.39 18.96
CA MET A 252 20.95 19.50 19.25
C MET A 252 19.49 19.02 19.35
N ALA A 253 19.05 18.17 18.42
CA ALA A 253 17.71 17.58 18.46
C ALA A 253 17.49 16.73 19.71
N THR A 254 18.52 15.95 20.13
CA THR A 254 18.48 15.14 21.35
C THR A 254 18.33 16.01 22.60
N GLN A 255 19.01 17.14 22.66
CA GLN A 255 18.87 18.10 23.75
C GLN A 255 17.47 18.75 23.76
N LYS A 256 16.98 19.21 22.61
CA LYS A 256 15.61 19.75 22.46
C LYS A 256 14.55 18.76 22.92
N LEU A 257 14.74 17.48 22.63
CA LEU A 257 13.83 16.39 22.98
C LEU A 257 14.13 15.72 24.34
N GLN A 258 15.00 16.35 25.16
CA GLN A 258 15.34 15.89 26.52
C GLN A 258 15.79 14.40 26.58
N GLY A 259 16.59 13.99 25.63
CA GLY A 259 17.12 12.62 25.52
C GLY A 259 16.12 11.56 24.99
N ARG A 260 14.95 11.98 24.53
CA ARG A 260 13.95 11.10 23.94
C ARG A 260 14.36 10.54 22.58
N LEU A 261 15.24 11.25 21.87
CA LEU A 261 15.86 10.83 20.62
C LEU A 261 17.22 10.20 20.92
N THR A 262 17.44 8.99 20.47
CA THR A 262 18.71 8.27 20.62
C THR A 262 19.24 7.84 19.25
N VAL A 263 20.55 7.57 19.17
CA VAL A 263 21.21 7.12 17.93
C VAL A 263 21.67 5.68 18.12
N ASP A 264 21.31 4.81 17.21
CA ASP A 264 21.87 3.46 17.11
C ASP A 264 22.92 3.43 15.99
N LEU A 265 24.20 3.40 16.38
CA LEU A 265 25.34 3.30 15.47
C LEU A 265 25.82 1.86 15.28
N MET A 266 25.34 0.92 16.11
CA MET A 266 25.80 -0.48 16.11
C MET A 266 24.97 -1.37 15.19
N SER A 267 23.81 -0.88 14.74
CA SER A 267 22.96 -1.57 13.77
C SER A 267 23.65 -1.67 12.40
N SER A 268 23.32 -2.68 11.63
CA SER A 268 23.74 -2.83 10.22
C SER A 268 23.36 -1.63 9.35
N ARG A 269 22.34 -0.87 9.78
CA ARG A 269 21.89 0.38 9.18
C ARG A 269 21.69 1.40 10.30
N PRO A 270 22.63 2.35 10.49
CA PRO A 270 22.55 3.37 11.53
C PRO A 270 21.26 4.19 11.43
N HIS A 271 20.61 4.45 12.57
CA HIS A 271 19.33 5.15 12.60
C HIS A 271 19.12 5.90 13.92
N LEU A 272 18.15 6.82 13.90
CA LEU A 272 17.68 7.50 15.09
C LEU A 272 16.44 6.78 15.62
N THR A 273 16.32 6.66 16.93
CA THR A 273 15.16 6.05 17.60
C THR A 273 14.49 7.06 18.50
N ALA A 274 13.19 7.29 18.30
CA ALA A 274 12.38 8.14 19.17
C ALA A 274 11.29 7.31 19.85
N ALA A 275 11.31 7.21 21.18
CA ALA A 275 10.38 6.41 21.96
C ALA A 275 8.96 7.01 21.93
N LEU A 276 7.94 6.18 21.61
CA LEU A 276 6.52 6.52 21.72
C LEU A 276 6.07 6.45 23.19
N LYS A 277 5.35 7.48 23.63
CA LYS A 277 4.67 7.46 24.95
C LYS A 277 3.32 6.76 24.82
N THR A 278 2.86 6.20 25.92
CA THR A 278 1.53 5.58 25.98
C THR A 278 0.44 6.58 25.61
N GLY A 279 -0.35 6.25 24.58
CA GLY A 279 -1.43 7.13 24.07
C GLY A 279 -0.97 8.24 23.12
N GLU A 280 0.30 8.34 22.80
CA GLU A 280 0.81 9.30 21.82
C GLU A 280 0.62 8.78 20.39
N ARG A 281 0.15 9.63 19.50
CA ARG A 281 -0.01 9.29 18.09
C ARG A 281 1.33 9.33 17.38
N PRO A 282 1.71 8.30 16.59
CA PRO A 282 2.99 8.24 15.87
C PRO A 282 3.25 9.47 14.99
N ILE A 283 2.22 10.01 14.34
CA ILE A 283 2.32 11.19 13.48
C ILE A 283 2.71 12.46 14.25
N GLU A 284 2.31 12.60 15.52
CA GLU A 284 2.69 13.74 16.35
C GLU A 284 4.15 13.63 16.80
N LEU A 285 4.59 12.41 17.15
CA LEU A 285 5.99 12.17 17.45
C LEU A 285 6.87 12.41 16.22
N MET A 286 6.46 11.91 15.04
CA MET A 286 7.15 12.16 13.78
C MET A 286 7.34 13.65 13.54
N LYS A 287 6.26 14.44 13.66
CA LYS A 287 6.32 15.91 13.54
C LYS A 287 7.32 16.52 14.51
N THR A 288 7.23 16.16 15.78
CA THR A 288 8.08 16.70 16.86
C THR A 288 9.57 16.42 16.60
N VAL A 289 9.91 15.22 16.14
CA VAL A 289 11.30 14.84 15.82
C VAL A 289 11.80 15.60 14.60
N LEU A 290 11.01 15.69 13.52
CA LEU A 290 11.40 16.41 12.30
C LEU A 290 11.60 17.91 12.55
N GLU A 291 10.72 18.52 13.36
CA GLU A 291 10.88 19.93 13.78
C GLU A 291 12.12 20.14 14.65
N ALA A 292 12.48 19.18 15.51
CA ALA A 292 13.70 19.27 16.31
C ALA A 292 14.97 19.12 15.47
N LEU A 293 14.92 18.31 14.40
CA LEU A 293 16.02 18.12 13.44
C LEU A 293 16.15 19.28 12.44
N ARG A 294 15.14 20.14 12.31
CA ARG A 294 15.21 21.31 11.45
C ARG A 294 16.03 22.40 12.11
N TYR A 295 17.15 22.81 11.45
CA TYR A 295 17.86 24.02 11.85
C TYR A 295 16.98 25.24 11.56
N GLU A 296 16.82 26.12 12.52
CA GLU A 296 16.54 27.52 12.29
C GLU A 296 17.87 28.27 12.15
#